data_278e7b013509341f34684517364379b2
#
_entry.id   278e7b013509341f34684517364379b2
#
_cell.length_a   1.000
_cell.length_b   1.000
_cell.length_c   1.000
_cell.angle_alpha   90.00
_cell.angle_beta   90.00
_cell.angle_gamma   90.00
#
_symmetry.space_group_name_H-M   'P 1'
#
loop_
_entity.id
_entity.type
_entity.pdbx_description
1 polymer ?
#
loop_
_entity_poly.entity_id
_entity_poly.type
_entity_poly.pdbx_seq_one_letter_code
_entity_poly.pdbx_strand_id
1 'polypeptide(L)'
;MAKLEERGIWDNTILIFVGDNGTCHLITSQMEDGRQIEGGKGSPTVYGTHVPLLIAWGDKIREGRVSDRLVDLTDFMPTIADAMGIEIPEEWGAEGISLYPELCGQEPLEREFSLLHFNPLWPHKTYPRAARCAYDKEYKYYWDGRFYHYAEDPLEEHPLDIADCTPEVQALHARLKARVDELPGWYPDKPGAPRHGDYKSFYDAKPQQ
;
A
#
# COMPACT_ATOMS: atom_id res chain seq x y z
N MET A 1 1.16 15.46 21.58
CA MET A 1 0.13 16.51 21.53
C MET A 1 0.38 17.54 22.62
N ALA A 2 0.36 17.20 23.92
CA ALA A 2 0.53 18.17 25.03
C ALA A 2 1.68 19.19 24.87
N LYS A 3 2.83 18.78 24.32
CA LYS A 3 3.96 19.70 24.10
C LYS A 3 3.71 20.70 22.96
N LEU A 4 2.91 20.36 21.97
CA LEU A 4 2.52 21.27 20.89
C LEU A 4 1.48 22.30 21.40
N GLU A 5 0.56 21.85 22.25
CA GLU A 5 -0.42 22.69 22.93
C GLU A 5 0.28 23.71 23.85
N GLU A 6 1.19 23.25 24.71
CA GLU A 6 2.01 24.10 25.59
C GLU A 6 2.77 25.20 24.82
N ARG A 7 3.18 24.87 23.58
CA ARG A 7 3.88 25.82 22.70
C ARG A 7 2.96 26.69 21.85
N GLY A 8 1.64 26.47 21.90
CA GLY A 8 0.66 27.24 21.13
C GLY A 8 0.75 27.03 19.61
N ILE A 9 1.27 25.86 19.17
CA ILE A 9 1.42 25.53 17.74
C ILE A 9 0.55 24.35 17.30
N TRP A 10 -0.24 23.79 18.22
CA TRP A 10 -1.06 22.60 17.93
C TRP A 10 -2.05 22.82 16.79
N ASP A 11 -2.74 23.95 16.73
CA ASP A 11 -3.75 24.25 15.73
C ASP A 11 -3.19 24.41 14.32
N ASN A 12 -1.89 24.66 14.22
CA ASN A 12 -1.15 24.76 12.95
C ASN A 12 -0.22 23.56 12.71
N THR A 13 -0.53 22.42 13.32
CA THR A 13 0.30 21.21 13.20
C THR A 13 -0.55 20.01 12.82
N ILE A 14 -0.23 19.37 11.69
CA ILE A 14 -0.73 18.05 11.34
C ILE A 14 0.23 17.03 11.93
N LEU A 15 -0.27 16.17 12.81
CA LEU A 15 0.48 15.04 13.37
C LEU A 15 0.06 13.76 12.66
N ILE A 16 0.99 13.11 11.97
CA ILE A 16 0.75 11.84 11.26
C ILE A 16 1.62 10.77 11.93
N PHE A 17 0.99 9.69 12.36
CA PHE A 17 1.66 8.47 12.76
C PHE A 17 1.30 7.37 11.77
N VAL A 18 2.30 6.75 11.16
CA VAL A 18 2.11 5.70 10.16
C VAL A 18 3.22 4.67 10.26
N GLY A 19 2.89 3.39 10.04
CA GLY A 19 3.89 2.35 9.82
C GLY A 19 4.47 2.46 8.40
N ASP A 20 5.76 2.23 8.24
CA ASP A 20 6.43 2.20 6.94
C ASP A 20 6.19 0.86 6.21
N ASN A 21 5.96 -0.20 6.96
CA ASN A 21 5.72 -1.57 6.50
C ASN A 21 5.21 -2.44 7.67
N GLY A 22 4.77 -3.64 7.37
CA GLY A 22 4.29 -4.57 8.39
C GLY A 22 5.37 -5.00 9.40
N THR A 23 4.93 -5.64 10.47
CA THR A 23 5.77 -6.17 11.56
C THR A 23 6.81 -7.16 11.02
N CYS A 24 8.00 -7.14 11.61
CA CYS A 24 9.07 -8.10 11.27
C CYS A 24 8.59 -9.56 11.40
N HIS A 25 8.91 -10.39 10.43
CA HIS A 25 8.53 -11.81 10.39
C HIS A 25 9.04 -12.66 11.57
N LEU A 26 9.97 -12.14 12.35
CA LEU A 26 10.45 -12.80 13.59
C LEU A 26 9.56 -12.51 14.82
N ILE A 27 8.54 -11.69 14.65
CA ILE A 27 7.65 -11.26 15.73
C ILE A 27 6.25 -11.81 15.46
N THR A 28 5.70 -12.49 16.46
CA THR A 28 4.30 -12.91 16.47
C THR A 28 3.52 -11.96 17.38
N SER A 29 2.50 -11.34 16.83
CA SER A 29 1.59 -10.47 17.55
C SER A 29 0.35 -11.24 18.00
N GLN A 30 -0.08 -11.03 19.25
CA GLN A 30 -1.34 -11.56 19.75
C GLN A 30 -2.44 -10.51 19.55
N MET A 31 -3.52 -10.90 18.86
CA MET A 31 -4.67 -10.06 18.60
C MET A 31 -5.65 -10.12 19.77
N GLU A 32 -6.59 -9.15 19.86
CA GLU A 32 -7.63 -9.13 20.90
C GLU A 32 -8.52 -10.37 20.89
N ASP A 33 -8.77 -10.94 19.72
CA ASP A 33 -9.56 -12.16 19.53
C ASP A 33 -8.78 -13.46 19.87
N GLY A 34 -7.55 -13.33 20.34
CA GLY A 34 -6.66 -14.44 20.73
C GLY A 34 -5.89 -15.06 19.57
N ARG A 35 -6.10 -14.64 18.32
CA ARG A 35 -5.29 -15.13 17.19
C ARG A 35 -3.84 -14.66 17.33
N GLN A 36 -2.93 -15.48 16.86
CA GLN A 36 -1.52 -15.14 16.74
C GLN A 36 -1.20 -14.90 15.26
N ILE A 37 -0.61 -13.75 14.96
CA ILE A 37 -0.25 -13.36 13.61
C ILE A 37 1.25 -13.13 13.54
N GLU A 38 1.92 -13.90 12.71
CA GLU A 38 3.32 -13.68 12.35
C GLU A 38 3.45 -12.43 11.49
N GLY A 39 4.51 -11.64 11.72
CA GLY A 39 4.75 -10.44 10.95
C GLY A 39 5.05 -10.72 9.49
N GLY A 40 4.56 -9.85 8.60
CA GLY A 40 4.66 -10.01 7.14
C GLY A 40 5.63 -9.04 6.46
N LYS A 41 6.52 -8.36 7.21
CA LYS A 41 7.49 -7.42 6.62
C LYS A 41 8.24 -8.04 5.45
N GLY A 42 8.21 -7.36 4.30
CA GLY A 42 8.83 -7.84 3.06
C GLY A 42 7.93 -8.76 2.24
N SER A 43 6.67 -8.95 2.63
CA SER A 43 5.63 -9.63 1.87
C SER A 43 4.69 -8.64 1.21
N PRO A 44 4.14 -8.93 0.02
CA PRO A 44 3.08 -8.14 -0.59
C PRO A 44 1.68 -8.41 0.02
N THR A 45 1.56 -9.35 0.96
CA THR A 45 0.30 -9.63 1.66
C THR A 45 -0.11 -8.50 2.60
N VAL A 46 -1.33 -8.52 3.12
CA VAL A 46 -1.81 -7.48 4.06
C VAL A 46 -0.92 -7.36 5.30
N TYR A 47 -0.33 -8.45 5.78
CA TYR A 47 0.56 -8.41 6.94
C TYR A 47 1.89 -7.69 6.68
N GLY A 48 2.25 -7.50 5.40
CA GLY A 48 3.42 -6.71 5.01
C GLY A 48 3.10 -5.28 4.61
N THR A 49 1.86 -5.00 4.21
CA THR A 49 1.47 -3.74 3.54
C THR A 49 0.41 -2.93 4.27
N HIS A 50 -0.50 -3.57 5.01
CA HIS A 50 -1.53 -2.87 5.78
C HIS A 50 -0.97 -2.44 7.13
N VAL A 51 -0.76 -1.15 7.30
CA VAL A 51 -0.11 -0.54 8.47
C VAL A 51 -1.05 0.45 9.16
N PRO A 52 -0.89 0.70 10.47
CA PRO A 52 -1.68 1.70 11.15
C PRO A 52 -1.38 3.09 10.60
N LEU A 53 -2.44 3.89 10.41
CA LEU A 53 -2.38 5.31 10.11
C LEU A 53 -3.26 6.07 11.11
N LEU A 54 -2.67 7.03 11.82
CA LEU A 54 -3.39 7.94 12.70
C LEU A 54 -3.02 9.38 12.30
N ILE A 55 -4.05 10.21 12.14
CA ILE A 55 -3.87 11.63 11.83
C ILE A 55 -4.60 12.45 12.88
N ALA A 56 -3.92 13.47 13.40
CA ALA A 56 -4.50 14.44 14.31
C ALA A 56 -4.10 15.86 13.89
N TRP A 57 -5.04 16.80 14.00
CA TRP A 57 -4.80 18.17 13.57
C TRP A 57 -5.66 19.15 14.37
N GLY A 58 -5.12 19.67 15.46
CA GLY A 58 -5.70 20.74 16.29
C GLY A 58 -7.23 20.81 16.24
N ASP A 59 -7.74 21.99 15.97
CA ASP A 59 -9.17 22.25 15.85
C ASP A 59 -9.82 21.75 14.56
N LYS A 60 -9.05 21.27 13.59
CA LYS A 60 -9.59 20.76 12.32
C LYS A 60 -10.25 19.39 12.47
N ILE A 61 -9.64 18.52 13.28
CA ILE A 61 -10.17 17.20 13.59
C ILE A 61 -10.58 17.20 15.06
N ARG A 62 -11.83 17.55 15.33
CA ARG A 62 -12.36 17.73 16.70
C ARG A 62 -12.78 16.43 17.36
N GLU A 63 -13.23 15.47 16.58
CA GLU A 63 -13.74 14.19 17.06
C GLU A 63 -12.95 13.03 16.46
N GLY A 64 -12.62 12.05 17.31
CA GLY A 64 -11.99 10.82 16.83
C GLY A 64 -12.99 10.01 16.00
N ARG A 65 -12.54 9.55 14.85
CA ARG A 65 -13.30 8.66 13.97
C ARG A 65 -12.39 7.60 13.38
N VAL A 66 -12.99 6.51 12.95
CA VAL A 66 -12.32 5.47 12.15
C VAL A 66 -12.83 5.61 10.73
N SER A 67 -11.89 5.64 9.78
CA SER A 67 -12.19 5.61 8.35
C SER A 67 -11.84 4.23 7.80
N ASP A 68 -12.69 3.69 6.96
CA ASP A 68 -12.49 2.43 6.25
C ASP A 68 -11.97 2.64 4.81
N ARG A 69 -11.57 3.86 4.48
CA ARG A 69 -11.02 4.18 3.15
C ARG A 69 -9.80 3.35 2.80
N LEU A 70 -9.68 3.05 1.52
CA LEU A 70 -8.42 2.57 0.96
C LEU A 70 -7.47 3.76 0.84
N VAL A 71 -6.46 3.80 1.71
CA VAL A 71 -5.44 4.86 1.78
C VAL A 71 -4.10 4.31 1.33
N ASP A 72 -3.36 5.10 0.59
CA ASP A 72 -2.01 4.81 0.13
C ASP A 72 -1.02 5.85 0.67
N LEU A 73 0.25 5.49 0.85
CA LEU A 73 1.27 6.44 1.32
C LEU A 73 1.52 7.58 0.33
N THR A 74 1.19 7.37 -0.95
CA THR A 74 1.21 8.43 -1.98
C THR A 74 0.22 9.56 -1.70
N ASP A 75 -0.80 9.32 -0.87
CA ASP A 75 -1.85 10.28 -0.52
C ASP A 75 -1.35 11.42 0.38
N PHE A 76 -0.23 11.22 1.06
CA PHE A 76 0.31 12.26 1.96
C PHE A 76 0.75 13.52 1.22
N MET A 77 1.36 13.37 0.04
CA MET A 77 1.82 14.52 -0.74
C MET A 77 0.66 15.44 -1.13
N PRO A 78 -0.42 14.98 -1.81
CA PRO A 78 -1.55 15.84 -2.12
C PRO A 78 -2.30 16.31 -0.88
N THR A 79 -2.38 15.52 0.19
CA THR A 79 -3.01 15.94 1.45
C THR A 79 -2.29 17.13 2.09
N ILE A 80 -0.96 17.10 2.13
CA ILE A 80 -0.15 18.20 2.69
C ILE A 80 -0.23 19.42 1.78
N ALA A 81 -0.17 19.22 0.45
CA ALA A 81 -0.30 20.31 -0.51
C ALA A 81 -1.63 21.05 -0.36
N ASP A 82 -2.75 20.33 -0.29
CA ASP A 82 -4.08 20.89 -0.08
C ASP A 82 -4.17 21.62 1.28
N ALA A 83 -3.62 21.04 2.33
CA ALA A 83 -3.59 21.68 3.66
C ALA A 83 -2.81 23.00 3.67
N MET A 84 -1.84 23.14 2.78
CA MET A 84 -1.02 24.34 2.60
C MET A 84 -1.57 25.30 1.53
N GLY A 85 -2.61 24.90 0.78
CA GLY A 85 -3.13 25.66 -0.36
C GLY A 85 -2.15 25.72 -1.53
N ILE A 86 -1.34 24.66 -1.72
CA ILE A 86 -0.34 24.54 -2.79
C ILE A 86 -0.89 23.63 -3.88
N GLU A 87 -0.86 24.09 -5.12
CA GLU A 87 -1.17 23.28 -6.28
C GLU A 87 0.03 22.39 -6.66
N ILE A 88 -0.21 21.10 -6.87
CA ILE A 88 0.80 20.16 -7.37
C ILE A 88 0.81 20.23 -8.89
N PRO A 89 1.95 20.52 -9.53
CA PRO A 89 2.05 20.54 -10.99
C PRO A 89 1.70 19.18 -11.61
N GLU A 90 0.88 19.17 -12.66
CA GLU A 90 0.45 17.94 -13.33
C GLU A 90 1.63 17.12 -13.88
N GLU A 91 2.69 17.79 -14.34
CA GLU A 91 3.90 17.15 -14.85
C GLU A 91 4.66 16.32 -13.82
N TRP A 92 4.34 16.46 -12.52
CA TRP A 92 4.93 15.62 -11.47
C TRP A 92 4.28 14.22 -11.42
N GLY A 93 3.14 14.03 -12.08
CA GLY A 93 2.47 12.73 -12.16
C GLY A 93 2.13 12.15 -10.78
N ALA A 94 1.70 13.00 -9.84
CA ALA A 94 1.30 12.56 -8.50
C ALA A 94 0.03 11.72 -8.58
N GLU A 95 0.11 10.46 -8.17
CA GLU A 95 -1.02 9.51 -8.24
C GLU A 95 -1.83 9.44 -6.93
N GLY A 96 -1.40 10.13 -5.87
CA GLY A 96 -2.07 10.15 -4.58
C GLY A 96 -3.41 10.86 -4.62
N ILE A 97 -4.32 10.46 -3.72
CA ILE A 97 -5.63 11.10 -3.52
C ILE A 97 -5.63 11.79 -2.16
N SER A 98 -5.90 13.09 -2.16
CA SER A 98 -5.88 13.87 -0.93
C SER A 98 -6.88 13.39 0.11
N LEU A 99 -6.43 13.28 1.35
CA LEU A 99 -7.27 13.02 2.52
C LEU A 99 -7.83 14.32 3.13
N TYR A 100 -7.36 15.49 2.66
CA TYR A 100 -7.69 16.79 3.24
C TYR A 100 -9.20 17.07 3.30
N PRO A 101 -10.02 16.78 2.26
CA PRO A 101 -11.47 16.98 2.36
C PRO A 101 -12.08 16.21 3.54
N GLU A 102 -11.76 14.93 3.67
CA GLU A 102 -12.24 14.11 4.77
C GLU A 102 -11.76 14.61 6.14
N LEU A 103 -10.47 15.00 6.25
CA LEU A 103 -9.92 15.55 7.50
C LEU A 103 -10.65 16.83 7.93
N CYS A 104 -11.16 17.61 6.97
CA CYS A 104 -11.95 18.81 7.21
C CYS A 104 -13.47 18.55 7.34
N GLY A 105 -13.91 17.30 7.43
CA GLY A 105 -15.33 16.94 7.57
C GLY A 105 -16.16 17.09 6.30
N GLN A 106 -15.52 17.11 5.15
CA GLN A 106 -16.15 17.11 3.83
C GLN A 106 -16.25 15.67 3.29
N GLU A 107 -16.97 15.48 2.17
CA GLU A 107 -17.02 14.19 1.49
C GLU A 107 -15.62 13.75 1.05
N PRO A 108 -15.25 12.48 1.34
CA PRO A 108 -13.97 11.95 0.93
C PRO A 108 -13.86 11.79 -0.59
N LEU A 109 -12.66 11.94 -1.11
CA LEU A 109 -12.36 11.54 -2.48
C LEU A 109 -12.08 10.03 -2.50
N GLU A 110 -12.92 9.27 -3.18
CA GLU A 110 -12.84 7.81 -3.19
C GLU A 110 -11.69 7.28 -4.06
N ARG A 111 -11.07 6.22 -3.57
CA ARG A 111 -10.09 5.41 -4.31
C ARG A 111 -10.71 4.07 -4.67
N GLU A 112 -10.77 3.77 -5.95
CA GLU A 112 -11.27 2.48 -6.41
C GLU A 112 -10.28 1.34 -6.11
N PHE A 113 -8.99 1.58 -6.33
CA PHE A 113 -7.91 0.60 -6.09
C PHE A 113 -6.58 1.28 -5.81
N SER A 114 -5.68 0.56 -5.15
CA SER A 114 -4.28 0.91 -4.96
C SER A 114 -3.36 -0.03 -5.74
N LEU A 115 -2.13 0.43 -5.93
CA LEU A 115 -1.07 -0.31 -6.60
C LEU A 115 0.05 -0.65 -5.62
N LEU A 116 0.59 -1.84 -5.75
CA LEU A 116 1.83 -2.21 -5.08
C LEU A 116 2.87 -2.61 -6.11
N HIS A 117 4.05 -2.01 -6.02
CA HIS A 117 5.23 -2.41 -6.74
C HIS A 117 6.34 -2.75 -5.74
N PHE A 118 6.51 -4.03 -5.47
CA PHE A 118 7.55 -4.55 -4.60
C PHE A 118 8.68 -5.14 -5.43
N ASN A 119 9.84 -4.50 -5.42
CA ASN A 119 11.00 -4.92 -6.21
C ASN A 119 12.28 -4.81 -5.37
N PRO A 120 12.51 -5.70 -4.39
CA PRO A 120 13.66 -5.64 -3.51
C PRO A 120 14.96 -5.89 -4.29
N LEU A 121 15.96 -5.06 -4.06
CA LEU A 121 17.28 -5.16 -4.71
C LEU A 121 18.15 -6.29 -4.15
N TRP A 122 17.84 -6.80 -2.96
CA TRP A 122 18.59 -7.87 -2.30
C TRP A 122 17.73 -9.13 -2.21
N PRO A 123 18.20 -10.22 -2.82
CA PRO A 123 17.51 -11.49 -2.66
C PRO A 123 17.74 -11.99 -1.24
N HIS A 124 16.70 -12.01 -0.44
CA HIS A 124 16.71 -12.73 0.83
C HIS A 124 15.90 -14.01 0.67
N LYS A 125 16.35 -15.12 1.22
CA LYS A 125 15.66 -16.42 1.13
C LYS A 125 14.24 -16.38 1.71
N THR A 126 13.98 -15.42 2.58
CA THR A 126 12.70 -15.25 3.30
C THR A 126 11.77 -14.25 2.59
N TYR A 127 12.26 -13.44 1.66
CA TYR A 127 11.41 -12.47 0.96
C TYR A 127 10.88 -13.06 -0.34
N PRO A 128 9.59 -12.85 -0.62
CA PRO A 128 9.01 -13.27 -1.88
C PRO A 128 9.71 -12.55 -3.03
N ARG A 129 9.56 -13.15 -4.20
CA ARG A 129 9.99 -12.53 -5.47
C ARG A 129 9.34 -11.17 -5.64
N ALA A 130 9.93 -10.33 -6.46
CA ALA A 130 9.32 -9.08 -6.87
C ALA A 130 7.84 -9.28 -7.23
N ALA A 131 7.00 -8.38 -6.78
CA ALA A 131 5.56 -8.44 -6.97
C ALA A 131 5.03 -7.11 -7.47
N ARG A 132 4.03 -7.18 -8.31
CA ARG A 132 3.28 -6.03 -8.81
C ARG A 132 1.82 -6.42 -8.78
N CYS A 133 0.99 -5.66 -8.13
CA CYS A 133 -0.43 -5.95 -8.03
C CYS A 133 -1.27 -4.67 -7.95
N ALA A 134 -2.53 -4.80 -8.31
CA ALA A 134 -3.59 -3.85 -8.01
C ALA A 134 -4.57 -4.51 -7.04
N TYR A 135 -5.14 -3.73 -6.13
CA TYR A 135 -6.08 -4.22 -5.14
C TYR A 135 -7.08 -3.15 -4.73
N ASP A 136 -8.28 -3.59 -4.40
CA ASP A 136 -9.30 -2.80 -3.71
C ASP A 136 -9.36 -3.17 -2.22
N LYS A 137 -10.49 -3.00 -1.55
CA LYS A 137 -10.66 -3.36 -0.15
C LYS A 137 -10.76 -4.88 0.10
N GLU A 138 -11.07 -5.67 -0.91
CA GLU A 138 -11.39 -7.09 -0.76
C GLU A 138 -10.53 -7.98 -1.65
N TYR A 139 -10.25 -7.55 -2.90
CA TYR A 139 -9.60 -8.38 -3.91
C TYR A 139 -8.26 -7.82 -4.34
N LYS A 140 -7.36 -8.75 -4.72
CA LYS A 140 -6.02 -8.42 -5.19
C LYS A 140 -5.66 -9.24 -6.42
N TYR A 141 -5.23 -8.55 -7.49
CA TYR A 141 -4.73 -9.16 -8.71
C TYR A 141 -3.24 -8.91 -8.87
N TYR A 142 -2.49 -9.96 -9.09
CA TYR A 142 -1.06 -9.91 -9.37
C TYR A 142 -0.79 -9.98 -10.87
N TRP A 143 0.29 -9.33 -11.31
CA TRP A 143 0.76 -9.31 -12.70
C TRP A 143 1.02 -10.73 -13.27
N ASP A 144 1.29 -11.74 -12.45
CA ASP A 144 1.50 -13.13 -12.84
C ASP A 144 0.21 -13.94 -12.98
N GLY A 145 -0.93 -13.28 -12.85
CA GLY A 145 -2.27 -13.86 -13.03
C GLY A 145 -2.93 -14.37 -11.75
N ARG A 146 -2.22 -14.41 -10.61
CA ARG A 146 -2.83 -14.79 -9.34
C ARG A 146 -3.87 -13.75 -8.93
N PHE A 147 -4.99 -14.24 -8.42
CA PHE A 147 -6.10 -13.40 -7.94
C PHE A 147 -6.62 -13.96 -6.63
N TYR A 148 -6.85 -13.09 -5.65
CA TYR A 148 -7.22 -13.47 -4.29
C TYR A 148 -8.36 -12.62 -3.75
N HIS A 149 -9.24 -13.23 -2.95
CA HIS A 149 -10.10 -12.51 -2.01
C HIS A 149 -9.32 -12.33 -0.69
N TYR A 150 -8.38 -11.41 -0.69
CA TYR A 150 -7.40 -11.27 0.39
C TYR A 150 -8.03 -10.81 1.73
N ALA A 151 -9.23 -10.24 1.70
CA ALA A 151 -9.96 -9.89 2.93
C ALA A 151 -10.36 -11.14 3.72
N GLU A 152 -10.64 -12.26 3.04
CA GLU A 152 -10.95 -13.57 3.66
C GLU A 152 -9.71 -14.47 3.74
N ASP A 153 -8.76 -14.30 2.84
CA ASP A 153 -7.48 -15.05 2.77
C ASP A 153 -6.28 -14.10 2.89
N PRO A 154 -6.01 -13.54 4.09
CA PRO A 154 -4.97 -12.52 4.28
C PRO A 154 -3.54 -13.01 4.07
N LEU A 155 -3.31 -14.32 4.06
CA LEU A 155 -2.02 -14.94 3.71
C LEU A 155 -1.87 -15.24 2.22
N GLU A 156 -2.97 -15.11 1.45
CA GLU A 156 -3.00 -15.35 0.00
C GLU A 156 -2.54 -16.78 -0.37
N GLU A 157 -3.08 -17.77 0.36
CA GLU A 157 -2.78 -19.19 0.18
C GLU A 157 -3.67 -19.85 -0.87
N HIS A 158 -4.87 -19.28 -1.13
CA HIS A 158 -5.92 -19.86 -1.96
C HIS A 158 -6.30 -18.94 -3.13
N PRO A 159 -5.55 -18.98 -4.24
CA PRO A 159 -5.90 -18.18 -5.42
C PRO A 159 -7.26 -18.61 -5.99
N LEU A 160 -8.05 -17.62 -6.40
CA LEU A 160 -9.35 -17.85 -7.03
C LEU A 160 -9.18 -18.25 -8.50
N ASP A 161 -10.00 -19.20 -8.94
CA ASP A 161 -10.24 -19.41 -10.38
C ASP A 161 -11.31 -18.41 -10.84
N ILE A 162 -10.95 -17.54 -11.77
CA ILE A 162 -11.85 -16.50 -12.26
C ILE A 162 -13.10 -17.07 -12.94
N ALA A 163 -13.02 -18.28 -13.47
CA ALA A 163 -14.16 -18.95 -14.11
C ALA A 163 -15.26 -19.31 -13.10
N ASP A 164 -14.89 -19.52 -11.83
CA ASP A 164 -15.81 -19.86 -10.75
C ASP A 164 -16.36 -18.63 -10.00
N CYS A 165 -15.88 -17.44 -10.35
CA CYS A 165 -16.30 -16.19 -9.71
C CYS A 165 -17.60 -15.64 -10.30
N THR A 166 -18.30 -14.79 -9.52
CA THR A 166 -19.50 -14.08 -10.00
C THR A 166 -19.15 -13.07 -11.11
N PRO A 167 -20.11 -12.68 -11.97
CA PRO A 167 -19.88 -11.70 -13.02
C PRO A 167 -19.31 -10.38 -12.51
N GLU A 168 -19.70 -9.95 -11.31
CA GLU A 168 -19.22 -8.71 -10.67
C GLU A 168 -17.74 -8.83 -10.32
N VAL A 169 -17.32 -9.98 -9.75
CA VAL A 169 -15.92 -10.26 -9.40
C VAL A 169 -15.08 -10.43 -10.67
N GLN A 170 -15.64 -11.04 -11.73
CA GLN A 170 -14.96 -11.14 -13.03
C GLN A 170 -14.73 -9.75 -13.64
N ALA A 171 -15.72 -8.84 -13.54
CA ALA A 171 -15.57 -7.46 -14.01
C ALA A 171 -14.52 -6.68 -13.18
N LEU A 172 -14.49 -6.86 -11.86
CA LEU A 172 -13.48 -6.28 -10.98
C LEU A 172 -12.08 -6.80 -11.33
N HIS A 173 -11.92 -8.13 -11.48
CA HIS A 173 -10.66 -8.74 -11.92
C HIS A 173 -10.15 -8.11 -13.22
N ALA A 174 -11.02 -7.91 -14.21
CA ALA A 174 -10.65 -7.30 -15.48
C ALA A 174 -10.14 -5.85 -15.30
N ARG A 175 -10.75 -5.05 -14.40
CA ARG A 175 -10.30 -3.69 -14.08
C ARG A 175 -8.95 -3.68 -13.36
N LEU A 176 -8.77 -4.52 -12.34
CA LEU A 176 -7.50 -4.64 -11.62
C LEU A 176 -6.37 -5.10 -12.54
N LYS A 177 -6.67 -6.07 -13.42
CA LYS A 177 -5.71 -6.53 -14.43
C LYS A 177 -5.32 -5.42 -15.39
N ALA A 178 -6.29 -4.67 -15.94
CA ALA A 178 -6.02 -3.55 -16.84
C ALA A 178 -5.10 -2.54 -16.18
N ARG A 179 -5.32 -2.22 -14.89
CA ARG A 179 -4.49 -1.28 -14.15
C ARG A 179 -3.05 -1.78 -13.96
N VAL A 180 -2.86 -3.07 -13.73
CA VAL A 180 -1.51 -3.67 -13.65
C VAL A 180 -0.82 -3.66 -15.00
N ASP A 181 -1.57 -3.93 -16.09
CA ASP A 181 -1.05 -3.96 -17.45
C ASP A 181 -0.61 -2.56 -17.95
N GLU A 182 -1.20 -1.47 -17.44
CA GLU A 182 -0.82 -0.08 -17.75
C GLU A 182 0.52 0.34 -17.14
N LEU A 183 0.99 -0.37 -16.11
CA LEU A 183 2.24 -0.02 -15.46
C LEU A 183 3.43 -0.19 -16.42
N PRO A 184 4.40 0.74 -16.41
CA PRO A 184 5.60 0.63 -17.23
C PRO A 184 6.37 -0.66 -16.92
N GLY A 185 7.29 -1.04 -17.79
CA GLY A 185 8.14 -2.20 -17.61
C GLY A 185 8.80 -2.28 -16.23
N TRP A 186 9.26 -3.47 -15.83
CA TRP A 186 9.95 -3.65 -14.55
C TRP A 186 11.23 -2.79 -14.50
N TYR A 187 11.41 -2.05 -13.40
CA TYR A 187 12.64 -1.31 -13.17
C TYR A 187 13.70 -2.23 -12.53
N PRO A 188 14.95 -2.12 -12.97
CA PRO A 188 15.42 -1.35 -14.12
C PRO A 188 15.23 -2.13 -15.42
N ASP A 189 14.60 -1.52 -16.43
CA ASP A 189 14.55 -2.00 -17.80
C ASP A 189 15.91 -1.82 -18.50
N LYS A 190 16.99 -1.98 -17.75
CA LYS A 190 18.34 -1.93 -18.31
C LYS A 190 18.69 -3.26 -18.93
N PRO A 191 19.39 -3.28 -20.08
CA PRO A 191 19.91 -4.52 -20.64
C PRO A 191 20.72 -5.29 -19.58
N GLY A 192 20.33 -6.56 -19.33
CA GLY A 192 20.96 -7.41 -18.30
C GLY A 192 20.37 -7.27 -16.89
N ALA A 193 19.39 -6.40 -16.66
CA ALA A 193 18.66 -6.41 -15.40
C ALA A 193 17.82 -7.69 -15.25
N PRO A 194 17.73 -8.28 -14.04
CA PRO A 194 16.95 -9.48 -13.85
C PRO A 194 15.49 -9.18 -14.16
N ARG A 195 14.92 -9.94 -15.07
CA ARG A 195 13.49 -10.00 -15.24
C ARG A 195 12.91 -10.73 -14.04
N HIS A 196 11.66 -10.46 -13.76
CA HIS A 196 10.89 -11.09 -12.71
C HIS A 196 11.29 -12.55 -12.44
N GLY A 197 11.65 -12.82 -11.21
CA GLY A 197 12.01 -14.17 -10.75
C GLY A 197 13.50 -14.54 -10.82
N ASP A 198 14.34 -13.76 -11.46
CA ASP A 198 15.74 -14.11 -11.77
C ASP A 198 16.78 -13.36 -10.93
N TYR A 199 16.36 -12.80 -9.79
CA TYR A 199 17.29 -12.04 -8.92
C TYR A 199 18.50 -12.86 -8.47
N LYS A 200 18.32 -14.18 -8.27
CA LYS A 200 19.43 -15.04 -7.84
C LYS A 200 20.49 -15.12 -8.92
N SER A 201 20.10 -15.34 -10.17
CA SER A 201 21.03 -15.42 -11.31
C SER A 201 21.76 -14.11 -11.57
N PHE A 202 21.09 -12.96 -11.33
CA PHE A 202 21.72 -11.65 -11.49
C PHE A 202 22.83 -11.37 -10.48
N TYR A 203 22.64 -11.75 -9.22
CA TYR A 203 23.65 -11.54 -8.19
C TYR A 203 24.77 -12.58 -8.24
N ASP A 204 24.46 -13.80 -8.67
CA ASP A 204 25.44 -14.86 -8.89
C ASP A 204 26.31 -14.58 -10.14
N ALA A 205 25.82 -13.76 -11.08
CA ALA A 205 26.53 -13.37 -12.30
C ALA A 205 27.45 -12.15 -12.16
N LYS A 206 27.55 -11.51 -10.97
CA LYS A 206 28.53 -10.45 -10.75
C LYS A 206 29.93 -11.03 -10.76
N PRO A 207 30.87 -10.50 -11.59
CA PRO A 207 32.25 -10.89 -11.49
C PRO A 207 32.74 -10.60 -10.07
N GLN A 208 33.33 -11.59 -9.45
CA GLN A 208 34.08 -11.40 -8.21
C GLN A 208 35.22 -10.42 -8.54
N GLN A 209 35.14 -9.20 -8.00
CA GLN A 209 36.25 -8.24 -8.01
C GLN A 209 37.24 -8.58 -6.91
#